data_5432a6f35c3dc848ac5e796dcc112b23
#
_entry.id   5432a6f35c3dc848ac5e796dcc112b23
#
_cell.length_a   1.000
_cell.length_b   1.000
_cell.length_c   1.000
_cell.angle_alpha   90.00
_cell.angle_beta   90.00
_cell.angle_gamma   90.00
#
_symmetry.space_group_name_H-M   'P 1'
#
loop_
_entity.id
_entity.type
_entity.pdbx_description
1 polymer ?
#
loop_
_entity_poly.entity_id
_entity_poly.type
_entity_poly.pdbx_seq_one_letter_code
_entity_poly.pdbx_strand_id
1 'polypeptide(L)'
;MGTSRQITESQLGQAKAALAVRVKALQDKQLEPQQFKTDPQWRRLDARVRQISRRLRKLAEVDSINADVLRLREERLVRIAAEKAERKAAGGKKAKPEKEKGKGDAKAAKKDKAPKKEKGKPPEKSA
;
A
#
# COMPACT_ATOMS: atom_id res chain seq x y z
N MET A 1 10.42 0.80 0.62
CA MET A 1 9.88 1.94 1.39
C MET A 1 9.15 2.89 0.46
N GLY A 2 7.87 3.15 0.72
CA GLY A 2 7.10 4.13 -0.05
C GLY A 2 7.59 5.55 0.24
N THR A 3 7.71 6.36 -0.79
CA THR A 3 7.99 7.80 -0.63
C THR A 3 6.82 8.46 0.09
N SER A 4 7.11 9.26 1.11
CA SER A 4 6.10 10.02 1.85
C SER A 4 5.25 10.88 0.90
N ARG A 5 3.97 11.07 1.22
CA ARG A 5 3.04 11.91 0.45
C ARG A 5 3.60 13.32 0.22
N GLN A 6 4.16 13.94 1.26
CA GLN A 6 4.76 15.27 1.18
C GLN A 6 5.91 15.34 0.16
N ILE A 7 6.79 14.33 0.13
CA ILE A 7 7.88 14.24 -0.84
C ILE A 7 7.32 14.11 -2.25
N THR A 8 6.27 13.30 -2.43
CA THR A 8 5.64 13.11 -3.74
C THR A 8 4.94 14.38 -4.23
N GLU A 9 4.29 15.14 -3.33
CA GLU A 9 3.69 16.44 -3.62
C GLU A 9 4.75 17.48 -4.01
N SER A 10 5.86 17.53 -3.28
CA SER A 10 7.00 18.39 -3.62
C SER A 10 7.59 18.05 -5.00
N GLN A 11 7.77 16.76 -5.29
CA GLN A 11 8.22 16.29 -6.61
C GLN A 11 7.25 16.67 -7.73
N LEU A 12 5.92 16.63 -7.45
CA LEU A 12 4.92 17.08 -8.41
C LEU A 12 5.05 18.58 -8.69
N GLY A 13 5.24 19.39 -7.64
CA GLY A 13 5.47 20.84 -7.78
C GLY A 13 6.68 21.13 -8.66
N GLN A 14 7.80 20.49 -8.38
CA GLN A 14 9.04 20.65 -9.17
C GLN A 14 8.85 20.20 -10.63
N ALA A 15 8.17 19.08 -10.86
CA ALA A 15 7.93 18.59 -12.21
C ALA A 15 7.00 19.51 -13.01
N LYS A 16 5.96 20.07 -12.38
CA LYS A 16 5.08 21.07 -13.00
C LYS A 16 5.82 22.36 -13.31
N ALA A 17 6.67 22.84 -12.41
CA ALA A 17 7.49 24.03 -12.62
C ALA A 17 8.44 23.84 -13.83
N ALA A 18 9.14 22.71 -13.89
CA ALA A 18 10.00 22.37 -15.02
C ALA A 18 9.23 22.32 -16.35
N LEU A 19 8.02 21.72 -16.34
CA LEU A 19 7.15 21.69 -17.51
C LEU A 19 6.73 23.10 -17.93
N ALA A 20 6.36 23.97 -16.99
CA ALA A 20 5.97 25.36 -17.27
C ALA A 20 7.11 26.17 -17.88
N VAL A 21 8.34 25.99 -17.38
CA VAL A 21 9.54 26.63 -17.97
C VAL A 21 9.72 26.17 -19.42
N ARG A 22 9.57 24.86 -19.68
CA ARG A 22 9.70 24.34 -21.06
C ARG A 22 8.60 24.86 -21.98
N VAL A 23 7.36 24.94 -21.50
CA VAL A 23 6.23 25.49 -22.25
C VAL A 23 6.52 26.97 -22.65
N LYS A 24 6.99 27.79 -21.72
CA LYS A 24 7.39 29.17 -22.01
C LYS A 24 8.47 29.23 -23.10
N ALA A 25 9.51 28.42 -23.00
CA ALA A 25 10.57 28.37 -24.00
C ALA A 25 10.09 27.90 -25.39
N LEU A 26 9.01 27.12 -25.47
CA LEU A 26 8.39 26.72 -26.74
C LEU A 26 7.47 27.84 -27.28
N GLN A 27 6.76 28.56 -26.39
CA GLN A 27 5.97 29.73 -26.75
C GLN A 27 6.85 30.87 -27.28
N ASP A 28 7.99 31.11 -26.68
CA ASP A 28 8.98 32.10 -27.17
C ASP A 28 9.47 31.77 -28.59
N LYS A 29 9.46 30.51 -28.97
CA LYS A 29 9.74 30.03 -30.34
C LYS A 29 8.51 30.11 -31.27
N GLN A 30 7.42 30.70 -30.82
CA GLN A 30 6.16 30.85 -31.58
C GLN A 30 5.57 29.50 -32.04
N LEU A 31 5.82 28.40 -31.30
CA LEU A 31 5.24 27.10 -31.58
C LEU A 31 3.82 27.02 -31.01
N GLU A 32 2.91 26.45 -31.77
CA GLU A 32 1.55 26.22 -31.30
C GLU A 32 1.48 25.10 -30.23
N PRO A 33 0.49 25.12 -29.33
CA PRO A 33 0.33 24.10 -28.29
C PRO A 33 0.23 22.67 -28.81
N GLN A 34 -0.26 22.48 -30.03
CA GLN A 34 -0.33 21.17 -30.69
C GLN A 34 1.05 20.62 -31.03
N GLN A 35 2.00 21.51 -31.35
CA GLN A 35 3.37 21.19 -31.71
C GLN A 35 4.24 20.86 -30.49
N PHE A 36 3.83 21.23 -29.27
CA PHE A 36 4.57 20.87 -28.04
C PHE A 36 4.70 19.35 -27.88
N LYS A 37 3.73 18.59 -28.39
CA LYS A 37 3.76 17.14 -28.36
C LYS A 37 4.89 16.51 -29.19
N THR A 38 5.45 17.24 -30.12
CA THR A 38 6.59 16.77 -30.93
C THR A 38 7.92 16.94 -30.21
N ASP A 39 7.99 17.87 -29.23
CA ASP A 39 9.20 18.13 -28.46
C ASP A 39 9.50 16.97 -27.49
N PRO A 40 10.67 16.32 -27.60
CA PRO A 40 11.01 15.18 -26.74
C PRO A 40 11.18 15.56 -25.27
N GLN A 41 11.62 16.77 -24.97
CA GLN A 41 11.79 17.23 -23.59
C GLN A 41 10.43 17.49 -22.94
N TRP A 42 9.53 18.14 -23.63
CA TRP A 42 8.16 18.35 -23.16
C TRP A 42 7.47 17.00 -22.87
N ARG A 43 7.57 16.02 -23.77
CA ARG A 43 6.98 14.69 -23.58
C ARG A 43 7.51 13.98 -22.34
N ARG A 44 8.82 14.07 -22.05
CA ARG A 44 9.42 13.49 -20.85
C ARG A 44 8.91 14.15 -19.57
N LEU A 45 8.82 15.48 -19.56
CA LEU A 45 8.33 16.23 -18.41
C LEU A 45 6.84 15.97 -18.15
N ASP A 46 6.02 15.95 -19.18
CA ASP A 46 4.60 15.65 -19.10
C ASP A 46 4.37 14.20 -18.61
N ALA A 47 5.11 13.24 -19.15
CA ALA A 47 5.06 11.85 -18.66
C ALA A 47 5.44 11.74 -17.18
N ARG A 48 6.45 12.51 -16.73
CA ARG A 48 6.87 12.55 -15.33
C ARG A 48 5.77 13.14 -14.44
N VAL A 49 5.13 14.23 -14.83
CA VAL A 49 3.99 14.83 -14.11
C VAL A 49 2.84 13.82 -13.99
N ARG A 50 2.49 13.15 -15.08
CA ARG A 50 1.43 12.11 -15.06
C ARG A 50 1.79 10.93 -14.15
N GLN A 51 3.04 10.49 -14.15
CA GLN A 51 3.51 9.39 -13.31
C GLN A 51 3.40 9.74 -11.82
N ILE A 52 3.84 10.94 -11.43
CA ILE A 52 3.78 11.40 -10.04
C ILE A 52 2.32 11.60 -9.61
N SER A 53 1.47 12.17 -10.48
CA SER A 53 0.04 12.33 -10.21
C SER A 53 -0.68 10.99 -10.00
N ARG A 54 -0.31 9.95 -10.77
CA ARG A 54 -0.83 8.59 -10.55
C ARG A 54 -0.41 8.02 -9.19
N ARG A 55 0.84 8.28 -8.77
CA ARG A 55 1.32 7.86 -7.43
C ARG A 55 0.53 8.55 -6.32
N LEU A 56 0.30 9.86 -6.41
CA LEU A 56 -0.50 10.60 -5.43
C LEU A 56 -1.93 10.07 -5.35
N ARG A 57 -2.55 9.77 -6.48
CA ARG A 57 -3.89 9.18 -6.50
C ARG A 57 -3.92 7.84 -5.78
N LYS A 58 -2.94 6.96 -6.03
CA LYS A 58 -2.84 5.68 -5.31
C LYS A 58 -2.61 5.85 -3.81
N LEU A 59 -1.79 6.83 -3.41
CA LEU A 59 -1.61 7.14 -1.98
C LEU A 59 -2.92 7.60 -1.34
N ALA A 60 -3.68 8.47 -2.01
CA ALA A 60 -4.99 8.91 -1.53
C ALA A 60 -5.99 7.74 -1.42
N GLU A 61 -5.99 6.81 -2.36
CA GLU A 61 -6.80 5.58 -2.30
C GLU A 61 -6.42 4.71 -1.09
N VAL A 62 -5.12 4.54 -0.82
CA VAL A 62 -4.64 3.79 0.35
C VAL A 62 -5.03 4.49 1.65
N ASP A 63 -4.89 5.82 1.71
CA ASP A 63 -5.28 6.61 2.88
C ASP A 63 -6.79 6.49 3.16
N SER A 64 -7.63 6.51 2.13
CA SER A 64 -9.08 6.31 2.28
C SER A 64 -9.42 4.91 2.79
N ILE A 65 -8.78 3.87 2.25
CA ILE A 65 -8.96 2.49 2.71
C ILE A 65 -8.53 2.34 4.19
N ASN A 66 -7.41 2.94 4.57
CA ASN A 66 -6.94 2.91 5.95
C ASN A 66 -7.91 3.62 6.89
N ALA A 67 -8.47 4.76 6.49
CA ALA A 67 -9.49 5.48 7.25
C ALA A 67 -10.76 4.64 7.44
N ASP A 68 -11.23 3.96 6.38
CA ASP A 68 -12.39 3.07 6.45
C ASP A 68 -12.12 1.86 7.37
N VAL A 69 -10.93 1.27 7.30
CA VAL A 69 -10.54 0.17 8.20
C VAL A 69 -10.54 0.62 9.66
N LEU A 70 -10.02 1.82 9.95
CA LEU A 70 -10.05 2.38 11.31
C LEU A 70 -11.48 2.59 11.80
N ARG A 71 -12.34 3.19 10.97
CA ARG A 71 -13.75 3.39 11.29
C ARG A 71 -14.47 2.06 11.59
N LEU A 72 -14.27 1.04 10.76
CA LEU A 72 -14.86 -0.28 10.98
C LEU A 72 -14.35 -0.95 12.27
N ARG A 73 -13.09 -0.71 12.65
CA ARG A 73 -12.54 -1.20 13.94
C ARG A 73 -13.22 -0.51 15.11
N GLU A 74 -13.38 0.79 15.04
CA GLU A 74 -14.06 1.58 16.08
C GLU A 74 -15.53 1.16 16.24
N GLU A 75 -16.27 1.03 15.14
CA GLU A 75 -17.65 0.53 15.13
C GLU A 75 -17.75 -0.87 15.78
N ARG A 76 -16.80 -1.75 15.45
CA ARG A 76 -16.75 -3.10 16.04
C ARG A 76 -16.49 -3.05 17.56
N LEU A 77 -15.58 -2.19 18.00
CA LEU A 77 -15.32 -2.03 19.43
C LEU A 77 -16.53 -1.48 20.18
N VAL A 78 -17.22 -0.48 19.62
CA VAL A 78 -18.45 0.07 20.17
C VAL A 78 -19.54 -1.01 20.25
N ARG A 79 -19.71 -1.81 19.21
CA ARG A 79 -20.67 -2.92 19.18
C ARG A 79 -20.38 -3.96 20.26
N ILE A 80 -19.12 -4.35 20.42
CA ILE A 80 -18.69 -5.30 21.45
C ILE A 80 -18.92 -4.71 22.86
N ALA A 81 -18.64 -3.43 23.05
CA ALA A 81 -18.88 -2.76 24.32
C ALA A 81 -20.38 -2.70 24.66
N ALA A 82 -21.22 -2.38 23.68
CA ALA A 82 -22.68 -2.39 23.85
C ALA A 82 -23.20 -3.77 24.20
N GLU A 83 -22.77 -4.81 23.48
CA GLU A 83 -23.17 -6.19 23.75
C GLU A 83 -22.73 -6.67 25.15
N LYS A 84 -21.53 -6.27 25.61
CA LYS A 84 -21.08 -6.54 26.98
C LYS A 84 -21.92 -5.81 28.03
N ALA A 85 -22.32 -4.56 27.74
CA ALA A 85 -23.18 -3.80 28.63
C ALA A 85 -24.57 -4.44 28.75
N GLU A 86 -25.17 -4.85 27.64
CA GLU A 86 -26.46 -5.55 27.61
C GLU A 86 -26.39 -6.89 28.38
N ARG A 87 -25.34 -7.68 28.20
CA ARG A 87 -25.12 -8.92 28.96
C ARG A 87 -24.97 -8.68 30.47
N LYS A 88 -24.34 -7.57 30.86
CA LYS A 88 -24.26 -7.14 32.26
C LYS A 88 -25.62 -6.70 32.81
N ALA A 89 -26.38 -5.93 32.03
CA ALA A 89 -27.68 -5.42 32.43
C ALA A 89 -28.74 -6.54 32.50
N ALA A 90 -28.65 -7.56 31.64
CA ALA A 90 -29.55 -8.72 31.63
C ALA A 90 -29.34 -9.69 32.81
N GLY A 91 -28.53 -9.31 33.82
CA GLY A 91 -28.37 -10.06 35.06
C GLY A 91 -27.87 -11.48 34.82
N GLY A 92 -26.67 -11.60 34.29
CA GLY A 92 -26.06 -12.91 34.02
C GLY A 92 -25.88 -13.73 35.28
N LYS A 93 -26.88 -14.53 35.61
CA LYS A 93 -26.69 -15.71 36.44
C LYS A 93 -25.69 -16.59 35.71
N LYS A 94 -24.52 -16.69 36.30
CA LYS A 94 -23.41 -17.53 35.87
C LYS A 94 -23.88 -18.94 35.54
N ALA A 95 -23.95 -19.27 34.28
CA ALA A 95 -23.63 -20.63 33.90
C ALA A 95 -22.08 -20.70 33.91
N LYS A 96 -21.56 -21.26 35.00
CA LYS A 96 -20.17 -21.65 35.12
C LYS A 96 -19.92 -22.71 34.04
N PRO A 97 -19.04 -22.52 33.06
CA PRO A 97 -18.66 -23.63 32.21
C PRO A 97 -17.91 -24.62 33.10
N GLU A 98 -18.51 -25.76 33.26
CA GLU A 98 -17.94 -26.93 33.87
C GLU A 98 -16.65 -27.29 33.15
N LYS A 99 -15.60 -27.28 33.89
CA LYS A 99 -14.25 -27.57 33.46
C LYS A 99 -14.16 -29.07 33.23
N GLU A 100 -14.57 -29.55 32.09
CA GLU A 100 -14.33 -30.92 31.67
C GLU A 100 -12.82 -31.07 31.42
N LYS A 101 -12.21 -31.75 32.37
CA LYS A 101 -10.85 -32.28 32.26
C LYS A 101 -10.83 -33.38 31.21
N GLY A 102 -10.61 -32.97 29.97
CA GLY A 102 -10.19 -33.88 28.92
C GLY A 102 -8.67 -34.04 29.00
N LYS A 103 -8.25 -35.05 29.73
CA LYS A 103 -6.90 -35.59 29.70
C LYS A 103 -6.74 -36.30 28.35
N GLY A 104 -5.89 -35.81 27.51
CA GLY A 104 -5.59 -36.44 26.23
C GLY A 104 -4.15 -36.14 25.86
N ASP A 105 -3.29 -37.07 26.29
CA ASP A 105 -1.95 -37.26 25.79
C ASP A 105 -1.95 -37.44 24.28
N ALA A 106 -1.15 -36.68 23.58
CA ALA A 106 -0.58 -37.06 22.30
C ALA A 106 0.65 -36.22 22.03
N LYS A 107 1.73 -36.64 22.56
CA LYS A 107 2.92 -37.16 21.92
C LYS A 107 3.36 -36.47 20.63
N ALA A 108 4.50 -35.80 20.80
CA ALA A 108 5.38 -35.25 19.80
C ALA A 108 5.53 -36.10 18.54
N ALA A 109 5.53 -35.42 17.39
CA ALA A 109 6.29 -35.87 16.24
C ALA A 109 7.00 -34.68 15.60
N LYS A 110 8.25 -34.55 16.00
CA LYS A 110 9.33 -33.92 15.26
C LYS A 110 9.38 -34.52 13.87
N LYS A 111 9.36 -33.71 12.84
CA LYS A 111 9.99 -34.11 11.59
C LYS A 111 10.55 -32.87 10.89
N ASP A 112 11.84 -32.69 11.18
CA ASP A 112 12.77 -31.94 10.35
C ASP A 112 12.68 -32.39 8.89
N LYS A 113 12.50 -31.46 7.98
CA LYS A 113 12.90 -31.66 6.60
C LYS A 113 13.39 -30.35 6.00
N ALA A 114 14.69 -30.14 6.10
CA ALA A 114 15.43 -29.14 5.36
C ALA A 114 15.34 -29.42 3.85
N PRO A 115 15.10 -28.42 2.99
CA PRO A 115 15.28 -28.60 1.58
C PRO A 115 16.75 -28.43 1.17
N LYS A 116 17.24 -29.47 0.58
CA LYS A 116 18.53 -29.67 -0.04
C LYS A 116 18.78 -28.63 -1.14
N LYS A 117 19.86 -27.88 -0.95
CA LYS A 117 20.40 -26.90 -1.86
C LYS A 117 21.08 -27.62 -3.03
N GLU A 118 20.46 -27.61 -4.19
CA GLU A 118 21.05 -28.11 -5.40
C GLU A 118 21.82 -27.00 -6.11
N LYS A 119 23.15 -27.17 -6.14
CA LYS A 119 24.11 -26.35 -6.88
C LYS A 119 23.97 -26.67 -8.37
N GLY A 120 23.39 -25.78 -9.14
CA GLY A 120 23.50 -25.79 -10.60
C GLY A 120 24.86 -25.25 -11.03
N LYS A 121 25.62 -26.10 -11.66
CA LYS A 121 26.93 -25.90 -12.27
C LYS A 121 26.78 -25.02 -13.55
N PRO A 122 27.67 -24.05 -13.82
CA PRO A 122 27.64 -23.29 -15.08
C PRO A 122 28.19 -24.10 -16.23
N PRO A 123 27.68 -23.91 -17.45
CA PRO A 123 28.28 -24.55 -18.62
C PRO A 123 29.54 -23.83 -19.06
N GLU A 124 30.56 -24.61 -19.21
CA GLU A 124 31.84 -24.30 -19.77
C GLU A 124 31.71 -23.93 -21.24
N LYS A 125 32.31 -22.81 -21.63
CA LYS A 125 32.57 -22.47 -23.04
C LYS A 125 33.68 -23.35 -23.54
N SER A 126 33.40 -24.12 -24.57
CA SER A 126 34.41 -24.67 -25.43
C SER A 126 34.40 -23.95 -26.77
N ALA A 127 35.57 -23.64 -27.19
CA ALA A 127 36.03 -22.98 -28.40
C ALA A 127 35.43 -23.46 -29.71
#